data_93b2e3880a88786c5a900a9d6224733b
#
_entry.id   93b2e3880a88786c5a900a9d6224733b
#
_cell.length_a   1.000
_cell.length_b   1.000
_cell.length_c   1.000
_cell.angle_alpha   90.00
_cell.angle_beta   90.00
_cell.angle_gamma   90.00
#
_symmetry.space_group_name_H-M   'P 1'
#
loop_
_entity.id
_entity.type
_entity.pdbx_description
1 polymer ?
#
loop_
_entity_poly.entity_id
_entity_poly.type
_entity_poly.pdbx_seq_one_letter_code
_entity_poly.pdbx_strand_id
1 'polypeptide(L)'
;MGELKKIDRKVNVCVIGGGLAGTFAAVAAARHGARVALMQDRPVLGGNSSSEIRMWVSGAGSRVRNLQETGIMEEVLLENMYRNPTRNFSIWDSILYEKVHAEKNIELLLNCACCFADCEGNKIKSVTGFQLTTYTWQKVEADIFIDCSGDSILAELVDAEYMVGREAKSTFGEEFGLPEADKKTMGMSLMIQAHETDHKVDFIAPDWAYKFTTDEEMKFKPHECLDKINTNFYWIELGGEADSIHDTEEVRDELLKVAYGVWDHMKNHGEHGADNWELDFIGFLPGKRESRRYVGDYIMTQQDVETGRQFPDEVAYGGWQIDNHLPGGFAMSGKGEGHLQKKRLREPYGIPLRSLYSKNVENLMFAGRNISASHIAFSTVRVMGTCGVMGQAAGTAAALAVHYGMSARQLGKEKITELQNILMEDDCFLPGLRRKISPLCTADTLSAEWGDPSALINGIDRKIWGNDNGYWGMVDRHITYTFKEKTHISDFRLIVDSDLDREYTEGNPDVLNISNTLFRKLSYNYTTFGFPKCMLKSFRIEALDDNGEWKTVYETDKNHQRMIREKLDVDTTAIRLIPLGTYFSESLWNTYGSAQAHIFSFEVR
;
A
#
# COMPACT_ATOMS: atom_id res chain seq x y z
N MET A 1 9.86 6.32 44.99
CA MET A 1 9.23 6.67 43.74
C MET A 1 8.49 5.42 43.21
N GLY A 2 7.19 5.53 42.87
CA GLY A 2 6.47 4.40 42.31
C GLY A 2 7.01 4.07 40.93
N GLU A 3 7.19 2.79 40.63
CA GLU A 3 7.55 2.35 39.29
C GLU A 3 6.30 2.36 38.39
N LEU A 4 6.46 2.80 37.13
CA LEU A 4 5.40 2.69 36.12
C LEU A 4 5.13 1.22 35.81
N LYS A 5 3.89 0.92 35.46
CA LYS A 5 3.46 -0.45 35.08
C LYS A 5 4.32 -0.97 33.94
N LYS A 6 4.72 -2.25 34.02
CA LYS A 6 5.38 -2.98 32.92
C LYS A 6 4.53 -4.18 32.53
N ILE A 7 4.46 -4.45 31.24
CA ILE A 7 3.78 -5.62 30.68
C ILE A 7 4.76 -6.30 29.73
N ASP A 8 5.05 -7.57 30.00
CA ASP A 8 5.89 -8.40 29.15
C ASP A 8 5.02 -9.24 28.23
N ARG A 9 5.44 -9.34 26.96
CA ARG A 9 4.80 -10.13 25.91
C ARG A 9 5.82 -11.02 25.24
N LYS A 10 5.35 -12.16 24.77
CA LYS A 10 6.13 -13.06 23.93
C LYS A 10 5.33 -13.47 22.71
N VAL A 11 5.83 -13.10 21.53
CA VAL A 11 5.20 -13.36 20.24
C VAL A 11 6.21 -14.00 19.27
N ASN A 12 5.79 -14.33 18.07
CA ASN A 12 6.69 -14.81 17.02
C ASN A 12 7.28 -13.64 16.22
N VAL A 13 6.47 -12.64 15.90
CA VAL A 13 6.87 -11.48 15.11
C VAL A 13 6.48 -10.20 15.83
N CYS A 14 7.43 -9.28 15.97
CA CYS A 14 7.16 -7.93 16.47
C CYS A 14 7.34 -6.94 15.32
N VAL A 15 6.27 -6.20 14.99
CA VAL A 15 6.27 -5.15 13.97
C VAL A 15 6.28 -3.79 14.65
N ILE A 16 7.24 -2.94 14.28
CA ILE A 16 7.39 -1.57 14.80
C ILE A 16 7.01 -0.57 13.70
N GLY A 17 5.99 0.25 13.97
CA GLY A 17 5.40 1.19 13.01
C GLY A 17 4.15 0.63 12.33
N GLY A 18 3.03 1.34 12.50
CA GLY A 18 1.71 0.98 11.96
C GLY A 18 1.31 1.78 10.71
N GLY A 19 2.28 2.21 9.89
CA GLY A 19 2.02 2.66 8.53
C GLY A 19 1.46 1.51 7.67
N LEU A 20 1.13 1.75 6.37
CA LEU A 20 0.60 0.68 5.52
C LEU A 20 1.54 -0.54 5.47
N ALA A 21 2.86 -0.32 5.43
CA ALA A 21 3.83 -1.42 5.46
C ALA A 21 3.70 -2.28 6.72
N GLY A 22 3.71 -1.66 7.90
CA GLY A 22 3.64 -2.41 9.17
C GLY A 22 2.27 -3.02 9.43
N THR A 23 1.19 -2.31 9.08
CA THR A 23 -0.17 -2.85 9.15
C THR A 23 -0.30 -4.13 8.33
N PHE A 24 0.19 -4.12 7.07
CA PHE A 24 0.08 -5.29 6.20
C PHE A 24 1.10 -6.38 6.52
N ALA A 25 2.27 -6.01 7.08
CA ALA A 25 3.20 -6.99 7.61
C ALA A 25 2.60 -7.77 8.80
N ALA A 26 1.95 -7.07 9.72
CA ALA A 26 1.29 -7.69 10.87
C ALA A 26 0.13 -8.61 10.42
N VAL A 27 -0.73 -8.12 9.52
CA VAL A 27 -1.86 -8.89 8.99
C VAL A 27 -1.37 -10.14 8.24
N ALA A 28 -0.39 -10.00 7.35
CA ALA A 28 0.16 -11.11 6.59
C ALA A 28 0.79 -12.17 7.51
N ALA A 29 1.63 -11.75 8.48
CA ALA A 29 2.23 -12.67 9.42
C ALA A 29 1.17 -13.43 10.26
N ALA A 30 0.12 -12.73 10.71
CA ALA A 30 -0.96 -13.35 11.47
C ALA A 30 -1.79 -14.35 10.65
N ARG A 31 -2.11 -14.04 9.39
CA ARG A 31 -2.81 -14.94 8.47
C ARG A 31 -2.02 -16.22 8.19
N HIS A 32 -0.68 -16.15 8.25
CA HIS A 32 0.20 -17.32 8.15
C HIS A 32 0.54 -17.94 9.51
N GLY A 33 -0.27 -17.68 10.54
CA GLY A 33 -0.25 -18.40 11.82
C GLY A 33 0.71 -17.86 12.87
N ALA A 34 1.45 -16.79 12.60
CA ALA A 34 2.32 -16.17 13.59
C ALA A 34 1.50 -15.41 14.65
N ARG A 35 1.95 -15.44 15.91
CA ARG A 35 1.51 -14.49 16.93
C ARG A 35 2.30 -13.20 16.73
N VAL A 36 1.61 -12.07 16.63
CA VAL A 36 2.19 -10.79 16.24
C VAL A 36 1.92 -9.73 17.30
N ALA A 37 2.91 -8.89 17.61
CA ALA A 37 2.70 -7.61 18.26
C ALA A 37 2.94 -6.48 17.25
N LEU A 38 1.98 -5.59 17.08
CA LEU A 38 2.10 -4.40 16.24
C LEU A 38 2.17 -3.17 17.14
N MET A 39 3.34 -2.52 17.17
CA MET A 39 3.60 -1.34 17.98
C MET A 39 3.55 -0.09 17.10
N GLN A 40 2.66 0.85 17.42
CA GLN A 40 2.47 2.11 16.71
C GLN A 40 2.51 3.28 17.68
N ASP A 41 3.34 4.27 17.39
CA ASP A 41 3.57 5.46 18.23
C ASP A 41 2.39 6.46 18.25
N ARG A 42 1.43 6.31 17.33
CA ARG A 42 0.27 7.19 17.18
C ARG A 42 -1.06 6.46 17.42
N PRO A 43 -2.17 7.21 17.58
CA PRO A 43 -3.49 6.64 17.89
C PRO A 43 -4.13 5.90 16.70
N VAL A 44 -3.67 6.11 15.47
CA VAL A 44 -4.24 5.55 14.25
C VAL A 44 -3.20 4.80 13.44
N LEU A 45 -3.67 3.87 12.61
CA LEU A 45 -2.87 3.15 11.62
C LEU A 45 -2.83 3.91 10.29
N GLY A 46 -1.99 3.47 9.33
CA GLY A 46 -1.91 4.04 7.99
C GLY A 46 -0.76 5.01 7.76
N GLY A 47 -0.09 5.49 8.82
CA GLY A 47 1.05 6.39 8.71
C GLY A 47 0.69 7.69 7.96
N ASN A 48 1.41 8.00 6.88
CA ASN A 48 1.14 9.23 6.10
C ASN A 48 -0.25 9.26 5.45
N SER A 49 -0.93 8.10 5.28
CA SER A 49 -2.30 8.06 4.75
C SER A 49 -3.38 8.24 5.81
N SER A 50 -3.03 8.27 7.09
CA SER A 50 -3.97 8.43 8.20
C SER A 50 -4.65 9.81 8.22
N SER A 51 -5.71 9.93 9.01
CA SER A 51 -6.41 11.21 9.25
C SER A 51 -5.51 12.30 9.82
N GLU A 52 -4.38 11.95 10.44
CA GLU A 52 -3.45 12.92 11.03
C GLU A 52 -2.62 13.68 9.98
N ILE A 53 -2.32 13.05 8.83
CA ILE A 53 -1.45 13.62 7.79
C ILE A 53 -2.22 13.80 6.48
N ARG A 54 -3.09 12.87 6.13
CA ARG A 54 -3.99 12.89 4.97
C ARG A 54 -3.29 12.91 3.62
N MET A 55 -2.08 12.34 3.52
CA MET A 55 -1.45 12.13 2.24
C MET A 55 -2.15 10.97 1.51
N TRP A 56 -2.50 11.15 0.24
CA TRP A 56 -3.08 10.09 -0.55
C TRP A 56 -2.10 8.93 -0.83
N VAL A 57 -2.63 7.74 -1.02
CA VAL A 57 -1.84 6.56 -1.34
C VAL A 57 -1.48 6.58 -2.83
N SER A 58 -0.19 6.67 -3.14
CA SER A 58 0.35 6.47 -4.48
C SER A 58 0.98 5.08 -4.57
N GLY A 59 1.06 4.53 -5.79
CA GLY A 59 1.57 3.18 -6.03
C GLY A 59 2.11 2.99 -7.45
N ALA A 60 2.18 1.74 -7.89
CA ALA A 60 2.79 1.29 -9.13
C ALA A 60 2.05 1.71 -10.42
N GLY A 61 1.02 2.53 -10.34
CA GLY A 61 0.27 3.02 -11.48
C GLY A 61 1.11 3.85 -12.44
N SER A 62 1.89 3.20 -13.31
CA SER A 62 2.56 3.89 -14.40
C SER A 62 1.54 4.21 -15.49
N ARG A 63 1.60 5.42 -16.07
CA ARG A 63 0.67 5.82 -17.14
C ARG A 63 0.83 5.01 -18.43
N VAL A 64 1.91 4.25 -18.58
CA VAL A 64 2.17 3.42 -19.76
C VAL A 64 1.60 2.02 -19.57
N ARG A 65 1.62 1.52 -18.34
CA ARG A 65 1.08 0.21 -17.95
C ARG A 65 0.51 0.37 -16.57
N ASN A 66 -0.77 0.65 -16.51
CA ASN A 66 -1.44 0.94 -15.25
C ASN A 66 -1.47 -0.32 -14.40
N LEU A 67 -0.48 -0.44 -13.52
CA LEU A 67 -0.36 -1.53 -12.57
C LEU A 67 -0.77 -1.04 -11.20
N GLN A 68 -1.73 -1.70 -10.61
CA GLN A 68 -2.19 -1.45 -9.25
C GLN A 68 -1.57 -2.49 -8.32
N GLU A 69 -1.17 -2.09 -7.14
CA GLU A 69 -0.75 -3.03 -6.10
C GLU A 69 -1.90 -3.97 -5.74
N THR A 70 -1.58 -5.26 -5.64
CA THR A 70 -2.51 -6.35 -5.32
C THR A 70 -2.37 -6.82 -3.87
N GLY A 71 -2.96 -7.94 -3.51
CA GLY A 71 -2.91 -8.50 -2.16
C GLY A 71 -3.69 -7.66 -1.14
N ILE A 72 -3.19 -7.55 0.09
CA ILE A 72 -3.84 -6.81 1.17
C ILE A 72 -4.04 -5.33 0.81
N MET A 73 -3.15 -4.75 0.00
CA MET A 73 -3.31 -3.36 -0.45
C MET A 73 -4.60 -3.19 -1.26
N GLU A 74 -4.85 -4.05 -2.23
CA GLU A 74 -6.05 -4.00 -3.05
C GLU A 74 -7.31 -4.36 -2.25
N GLU A 75 -7.21 -5.34 -1.35
CA GLU A 75 -8.28 -5.72 -0.42
C GLU A 75 -8.79 -4.50 0.38
N VAL A 76 -7.86 -3.71 0.92
CA VAL A 76 -8.18 -2.50 1.70
C VAL A 76 -8.70 -1.37 0.81
N LEU A 77 -8.18 -1.21 -0.41
CA LEU A 77 -8.68 -0.21 -1.36
C LEU A 77 -10.13 -0.51 -1.78
N LEU A 78 -10.46 -1.76 -2.07
CA LEU A 78 -11.82 -2.18 -2.41
C LEU A 78 -12.78 -1.99 -1.23
N GLU A 79 -12.35 -2.32 0.00
CA GLU A 79 -13.12 -2.05 1.20
C GLU A 79 -13.39 -0.55 1.39
N ASN A 80 -12.37 0.28 1.14
CA ASN A 80 -12.51 1.72 1.19
C ASN A 80 -13.46 2.25 0.11
N MET A 81 -13.44 1.72 -1.10
CA MET A 81 -14.41 2.08 -2.13
C MET A 81 -15.84 1.71 -1.73
N TYR A 82 -16.01 0.55 -1.12
CA TYR A 82 -17.33 0.05 -0.72
C TYR A 82 -17.94 0.84 0.43
N ARG A 83 -17.15 1.14 1.47
CA ARG A 83 -17.63 1.75 2.72
C ARG A 83 -17.47 3.26 2.79
N ASN A 84 -16.60 3.83 1.94
CA ASN A 84 -16.18 5.23 2.05
C ASN A 84 -16.36 6.01 0.72
N PRO A 85 -17.59 6.10 0.20
CA PRO A 85 -17.84 6.80 -1.07
C PRO A 85 -17.50 8.30 -1.00
N THR A 86 -17.54 8.89 0.18
CA THR A 86 -17.20 10.30 0.43
C THR A 86 -15.72 10.53 0.70
N ARG A 87 -14.89 9.46 0.75
CA ARG A 87 -13.44 9.51 1.01
C ARG A 87 -13.05 10.22 2.30
N ASN A 88 -13.79 9.94 3.33
CA ASN A 88 -13.54 10.44 4.68
C ASN A 88 -12.35 9.70 5.30
N PHE A 89 -11.37 10.45 5.82
CA PHE A 89 -10.16 9.86 6.42
C PHE A 89 -10.44 9.09 7.72
N SER A 90 -11.45 9.48 8.48
CA SER A 90 -11.83 8.72 9.68
C SER A 90 -12.42 7.34 9.35
N ILE A 91 -13.13 7.22 8.21
CA ILE A 91 -13.59 5.92 7.72
C ILE A 91 -12.39 5.08 7.22
N TRP A 92 -11.44 5.71 6.53
CA TRP A 92 -10.19 5.05 6.15
C TRP A 92 -9.43 4.48 7.35
N ASP A 93 -9.23 5.29 8.41
CA ASP A 93 -8.59 4.83 9.65
C ASP A 93 -9.35 3.65 10.27
N SER A 94 -10.70 3.70 10.26
CA SER A 94 -11.53 2.59 10.80
C SER A 94 -11.37 1.30 10.00
N ILE A 95 -11.20 1.37 8.68
CA ILE A 95 -10.96 0.21 7.82
C ILE A 95 -9.62 -0.45 8.16
N LEU A 96 -8.55 0.34 8.31
CA LEU A 96 -7.24 -0.17 8.69
C LEU A 96 -7.24 -0.77 10.10
N TYR A 97 -7.92 -0.10 11.04
CA TYR A 97 -8.08 -0.62 12.40
C TYR A 97 -8.81 -1.96 12.41
N GLU A 98 -9.94 -2.05 11.70
CA GLU A 98 -10.73 -3.28 11.60
C GLU A 98 -9.93 -4.42 10.95
N LYS A 99 -9.14 -4.13 9.92
CA LYS A 99 -8.29 -5.12 9.26
C LYS A 99 -7.31 -5.78 10.22
N VAL A 100 -6.73 -5.01 11.14
CA VAL A 100 -5.84 -5.54 12.19
C VAL A 100 -6.63 -6.22 13.30
N HIS A 101 -7.75 -5.62 13.72
CA HIS A 101 -8.56 -6.12 14.83
C HIS A 101 -9.27 -7.45 14.51
N ALA A 102 -9.55 -7.72 13.24
CA ALA A 102 -10.13 -8.99 12.79
C ALA A 102 -9.16 -10.17 12.95
N GLU A 103 -7.85 -9.92 12.96
CA GLU A 103 -6.82 -10.95 13.11
C GLU A 103 -6.58 -11.24 14.60
N LYS A 104 -7.10 -12.36 15.09
CA LYS A 104 -7.04 -12.75 16.52
C LYS A 104 -5.61 -12.96 17.04
N ASN A 105 -4.66 -13.16 16.15
CA ASN A 105 -3.26 -13.38 16.46
C ASN A 105 -2.44 -12.08 16.57
N ILE A 106 -3.07 -10.91 16.45
CA ILE A 106 -2.38 -9.61 16.57
C ILE A 106 -2.70 -8.95 17.90
N GLU A 107 -1.67 -8.61 18.66
CA GLU A 107 -1.73 -7.68 19.77
C GLU A 107 -1.37 -6.28 19.29
N LEU A 108 -2.36 -5.39 19.19
CA LEU A 108 -2.19 -4.02 18.73
C LEU A 108 -1.85 -3.09 19.90
N LEU A 109 -0.71 -2.39 19.80
CA LEU A 109 -0.21 -1.45 20.80
C LEU A 109 -0.15 -0.04 20.17
N LEU A 110 -1.26 0.69 20.21
CA LEU A 110 -1.33 2.08 19.77
C LEU A 110 -0.77 3.04 20.83
N ASN A 111 -0.36 4.25 20.41
CA ASN A 111 0.27 5.26 21.24
C ASN A 111 1.50 4.73 21.99
N CYS A 112 2.21 3.79 21.37
CA CYS A 112 3.34 3.07 21.95
C CYS A 112 4.60 3.26 21.11
N ALA A 113 5.45 4.18 21.52
CA ALA A 113 6.72 4.47 20.87
C ALA A 113 7.78 3.46 21.29
N CYS A 114 8.47 2.82 20.34
CA CYS A 114 9.61 1.95 20.62
C CYS A 114 10.80 2.80 21.10
N CYS A 115 11.31 2.53 22.30
CA CYS A 115 12.33 3.34 22.95
C CYS A 115 13.64 2.58 23.22
N PHE A 116 13.58 1.27 23.40
CA PHE A 116 14.75 0.45 23.76
C PHE A 116 14.69 -0.90 23.04
N ALA A 117 15.87 -1.49 22.84
CA ALA A 117 16.03 -2.86 22.37
C ALA A 117 17.11 -3.57 23.20
N ASP A 118 16.87 -4.84 23.51
CA ASP A 118 17.87 -5.72 24.14
C ASP A 118 18.38 -6.70 23.07
N CYS A 119 19.71 -6.80 22.94
CA CYS A 119 20.36 -7.69 21.98
C CYS A 119 21.24 -8.73 22.67
N GLU A 120 21.39 -9.89 22.02
CA GLU A 120 22.39 -10.90 22.36
C GLU A 120 23.22 -11.20 21.10
N GLY A 121 24.45 -10.71 21.07
CA GLY A 121 25.27 -10.70 19.86
C GLY A 121 24.60 -9.87 18.75
N ASN A 122 24.39 -10.48 17.60
CA ASN A 122 23.74 -9.86 16.44
C ASN A 122 22.23 -10.16 16.34
N LYS A 123 21.60 -10.58 17.43
CA LYS A 123 20.15 -10.88 17.48
C LYS A 123 19.43 -10.00 18.48
N ILE A 124 18.32 -9.44 18.07
CA ILE A 124 17.39 -8.74 18.95
C ILE A 124 16.63 -9.78 19.78
N LYS A 125 16.57 -9.59 21.08
CA LYS A 125 15.79 -10.43 22.02
C LYS A 125 14.44 -9.82 22.32
N SER A 126 14.43 -8.52 22.56
CA SER A 126 13.21 -7.78 22.88
C SER A 126 13.31 -6.32 22.47
N VAL A 127 12.16 -5.71 22.28
CA VAL A 127 12.02 -4.26 22.23
C VAL A 127 11.13 -3.80 23.37
N THR A 128 11.33 -2.57 23.83
CA THR A 128 10.49 -1.96 24.86
C THR A 128 9.96 -0.62 24.36
N GLY A 129 8.64 -0.48 24.34
CA GLY A 129 7.96 0.75 24.01
C GLY A 129 7.28 1.38 25.21
N PHE A 130 7.13 2.70 25.17
CA PHE A 130 6.34 3.45 26.14
C PHE A 130 4.98 3.79 25.56
N GLN A 131 3.91 3.25 26.17
CA GLN A 131 2.54 3.55 25.79
C GLN A 131 2.06 4.79 26.58
N LEU A 132 2.03 5.93 25.88
CA LEU A 132 1.81 7.24 26.48
C LEU A 132 0.45 7.36 27.16
N THR A 133 -0.62 6.84 26.56
CA THR A 133 -1.99 6.96 27.05
C THR A 133 -2.28 6.18 28.33
N THR A 134 -1.49 5.14 28.61
CA THR A 134 -1.66 4.27 29.79
C THR A 134 -0.49 4.38 30.77
N TYR A 135 0.55 5.16 30.44
CA TYR A 135 1.80 5.27 31.19
C TYR A 135 2.43 3.91 31.50
N THR A 136 2.43 3.01 30.49
CA THR A 136 2.84 1.62 30.63
C THR A 136 4.03 1.31 29.74
N TRP A 137 5.06 0.66 30.29
CA TRP A 137 6.13 0.05 29.52
C TRP A 137 5.67 -1.28 28.94
N GLN A 138 5.78 -1.43 27.62
CA GLN A 138 5.41 -2.62 26.88
C GLN A 138 6.67 -3.30 26.36
N LYS A 139 7.13 -4.37 27.03
CA LYS A 139 8.26 -5.17 26.56
C LYS A 139 7.75 -6.31 25.70
N VAL A 140 8.31 -6.48 24.48
CA VAL A 140 7.94 -7.51 23.53
C VAL A 140 9.17 -8.34 23.17
N GLU A 141 9.16 -9.61 23.54
CA GLU A 141 10.11 -10.63 23.06
C GLU A 141 9.56 -11.25 21.78
N ALA A 142 10.41 -11.42 20.75
CA ALA A 142 10.01 -12.03 19.48
C ALA A 142 11.16 -12.81 18.83
N ASP A 143 10.80 -13.73 17.95
CA ASP A 143 11.75 -14.46 17.11
C ASP A 143 12.30 -13.57 15.99
N ILE A 144 11.42 -12.78 15.36
CA ILE A 144 11.73 -11.83 14.27
C ILE A 144 11.14 -10.46 14.58
N PHE A 145 11.90 -9.41 14.25
CA PHE A 145 11.49 -8.02 14.34
C PHE A 145 11.41 -7.41 12.94
N ILE A 146 10.31 -6.67 12.66
CA ILE A 146 10.13 -5.98 11.37
C ILE A 146 10.01 -4.48 11.66
N ASP A 147 11.02 -3.70 11.25
CA ASP A 147 10.97 -2.24 11.37
C ASP A 147 10.23 -1.63 10.17
N CYS A 148 9.02 -1.14 10.43
CA CYS A 148 8.17 -0.38 9.51
C CYS A 148 7.94 1.05 10.00
N SER A 149 8.77 1.56 10.90
CA SER A 149 8.63 2.90 11.49
C SER A 149 8.83 4.03 10.47
N GLY A 150 9.44 3.70 9.34
CA GLY A 150 9.81 4.66 8.30
C GLY A 150 11.09 5.45 8.64
N ASP A 151 11.40 5.66 9.90
CA ASP A 151 12.60 6.36 10.36
C ASP A 151 13.72 5.40 10.79
N SER A 152 13.55 4.08 10.58
CA SER A 152 14.51 3.04 10.98
C SER A 152 14.88 3.16 12.47
N ILE A 153 13.89 3.18 13.35
CA ILE A 153 14.13 3.40 14.78
C ILE A 153 15.02 2.31 15.39
N LEU A 154 14.93 1.09 14.91
CA LEU A 154 15.79 0.01 15.40
C LEU A 154 17.24 0.15 14.91
N ALA A 155 17.54 0.92 13.87
CA ALA A 155 18.90 1.02 13.35
C ALA A 155 19.90 1.45 14.43
N GLU A 156 19.58 2.50 15.16
CA GLU A 156 20.45 3.00 16.24
C GLU A 156 20.33 2.18 17.53
N LEU A 157 19.16 1.60 17.79
CA LEU A 157 18.94 0.81 19.03
C LEU A 157 19.69 -0.53 19.03
N VAL A 158 20.04 -1.05 17.83
CA VAL A 158 20.65 -2.39 17.67
C VAL A 158 21.91 -2.38 16.80
N ASP A 159 22.48 -1.21 16.50
CA ASP A 159 23.66 -1.03 15.65
C ASP A 159 23.49 -1.67 14.25
N ALA A 160 22.27 -1.60 13.66
CA ALA A 160 22.04 -2.07 12.32
C ALA A 160 22.59 -1.05 11.29
N GLU A 161 23.26 -1.54 10.24
CA GLU A 161 23.82 -0.69 9.19
C GLU A 161 22.70 0.08 8.45
N TYR A 162 22.91 1.40 8.25
CA TYR A 162 22.00 2.26 7.50
C TYR A 162 22.74 3.36 6.73
N MET A 163 22.04 3.98 5.79
CA MET A 163 22.48 5.12 4.99
C MET A 163 21.56 6.33 5.22
N VAL A 164 22.11 7.53 5.09
CA VAL A 164 21.38 8.81 5.15
C VAL A 164 21.89 9.74 4.07
N GLY A 165 20.99 10.50 3.43
CA GLY A 165 21.35 11.50 2.45
C GLY A 165 21.49 10.93 1.05
N ARG A 166 22.19 11.68 0.18
CA ARG A 166 22.30 11.41 -1.25
C ARG A 166 23.69 10.91 -1.58
N GLU A 167 23.79 9.78 -2.25
CA GLU A 167 25.07 9.18 -2.60
C GLU A 167 25.74 9.90 -3.79
N ALA A 168 27.06 9.83 -3.82
CA ALA A 168 27.82 10.26 -4.98
C ALA A 168 27.59 9.31 -6.16
N LYS A 169 27.65 9.82 -7.38
CA LYS A 169 27.57 9.04 -8.61
C LYS A 169 28.57 7.88 -8.64
N SER A 170 29.75 8.07 -8.09
CA SER A 170 30.80 7.05 -7.99
C SER A 170 30.43 5.86 -7.11
N THR A 171 29.45 6.00 -6.19
CA THR A 171 29.08 4.93 -5.25
C THR A 171 28.33 3.79 -5.94
N PHE A 172 27.34 4.11 -6.79
CA PHE A 172 26.50 3.13 -7.48
C PHE A 172 26.49 3.28 -9.00
N GLY A 173 27.20 4.25 -9.57
CA GLY A 173 27.23 4.55 -11.00
C GLY A 173 25.90 5.14 -11.52
N GLU A 174 25.09 5.71 -10.66
CA GLU A 174 23.77 6.25 -10.99
C GLU A 174 23.85 7.52 -11.83
N GLU A 175 22.99 7.61 -12.87
CA GLU A 175 22.94 8.79 -13.76
C GLU A 175 22.61 10.07 -12.97
N PHE A 176 21.65 9.97 -12.05
CA PHE A 176 21.17 11.08 -11.23
C PHE A 176 21.94 11.27 -9.92
N GLY A 177 22.96 10.45 -9.66
CA GLY A 177 23.85 10.59 -8.52
C GLY A 177 24.61 11.92 -8.54
N LEU A 178 24.91 12.45 -7.37
CA LEU A 178 25.62 13.72 -7.21
C LEU A 178 27.13 13.57 -7.54
N PRO A 179 27.84 14.66 -7.87
CA PRO A 179 29.31 14.61 -7.94
C PRO A 179 29.94 14.18 -6.62
N GLU A 180 29.45 14.69 -5.51
CA GLU A 180 29.85 14.37 -4.14
C GLU A 180 28.63 14.06 -3.30
N ALA A 181 28.76 13.10 -2.36
CA ALA A 181 27.67 12.73 -1.46
C ALA A 181 27.37 13.85 -0.47
N ASP A 182 26.12 13.98 -0.05
CA ASP A 182 25.69 14.88 1.01
C ASP A 182 24.68 14.21 1.95
N LYS A 183 24.29 14.92 3.01
CA LYS A 183 23.32 14.43 4.00
C LYS A 183 21.88 14.88 3.76
N LYS A 184 21.63 15.60 2.64
CA LYS A 184 20.30 16.11 2.33
C LYS A 184 19.36 14.97 1.96
N THR A 185 18.08 15.15 2.33
CA THR A 185 17.00 14.19 2.09
C THR A 185 15.88 14.87 1.30
N MET A 186 14.85 14.12 0.93
CA MET A 186 13.59 14.71 0.51
C MET A 186 12.84 15.24 1.72
N GLY A 187 12.32 16.44 1.63
CA GLY A 187 11.63 17.11 2.73
C GLY A 187 10.36 16.44 3.19
N MET A 188 9.75 17.00 4.22
CA MET A 188 8.46 16.59 4.75
C MET A 188 7.36 17.59 4.39
N SER A 189 6.10 17.19 4.45
CA SER A 189 4.97 17.99 3.98
C SER A 189 3.88 18.15 5.01
N LEU A 190 3.21 19.32 4.98
CA LEU A 190 1.87 19.50 5.51
C LEU A 190 0.86 19.61 4.36
N MET A 191 -0.33 19.05 4.58
CA MET A 191 -1.46 19.15 3.64
C MET A 191 -2.35 20.32 4.03
N ILE A 192 -2.83 21.06 3.03
CA ILE A 192 -3.89 22.05 3.18
C ILE A 192 -5.12 21.50 2.49
N GLN A 193 -6.25 21.45 3.19
CA GLN A 193 -7.54 21.05 2.66
C GLN A 193 -8.60 22.09 3.00
N ALA A 194 -9.43 22.41 2.03
CA ALA A 194 -10.52 23.35 2.16
C ALA A 194 -11.67 22.93 1.24
N HIS A 195 -12.86 23.47 1.47
CA HIS A 195 -14.01 23.26 0.60
C HIS A 195 -14.70 24.58 0.26
N GLU A 196 -15.44 24.58 -0.84
CA GLU A 196 -16.25 25.71 -1.25
C GLU A 196 -17.59 25.72 -0.50
N THR A 197 -18.01 26.89 -0.04
CA THR A 197 -19.28 27.14 0.65
C THR A 197 -20.20 27.98 -0.24
N ASP A 198 -21.47 28.13 0.15
CA ASP A 198 -22.47 28.96 -0.54
C ASP A 198 -22.46 30.42 -0.09
N HIS A 199 -21.54 30.80 0.77
CA HIS A 199 -21.40 32.15 1.33
C HIS A 199 -19.94 32.53 1.51
N LYS A 200 -19.68 33.82 1.72
CA LYS A 200 -18.34 34.32 2.03
C LYS A 200 -17.90 33.85 3.42
N VAL A 201 -16.68 33.35 3.53
CA VAL A 201 -16.04 32.97 4.79
C VAL A 201 -14.81 33.84 5.00
N ASP A 202 -14.78 34.61 6.07
CA ASP A 202 -13.64 35.43 6.43
C ASP A 202 -12.55 34.55 7.09
N PHE A 203 -11.28 34.87 6.83
CA PHE A 203 -10.12 34.21 7.47
C PHE A 203 -9.24 35.26 8.13
N ILE A 204 -8.86 35.03 9.38
CA ILE A 204 -7.91 35.86 10.13
C ILE A 204 -6.68 35.01 10.38
N ALA A 205 -5.57 35.37 9.76
CA ALA A 205 -4.32 34.65 9.91
C ALA A 205 -3.78 34.78 11.33
N PRO A 206 -3.18 33.71 11.89
CA PRO A 206 -2.43 33.82 13.14
C PRO A 206 -1.25 34.79 13.00
N ASP A 207 -0.95 35.55 14.04
CA ASP A 207 0.16 36.53 14.02
C ASP A 207 1.54 35.92 13.75
N TRP A 208 1.71 34.64 14.05
CA TRP A 208 2.96 33.90 13.83
C TRP A 208 3.10 33.34 12.41
N ALA A 209 2.05 33.38 11.57
CA ALA A 209 2.11 32.96 10.18
C ALA A 209 2.97 33.91 9.34
N TYR A 210 3.65 33.38 8.32
CA TYR A 210 4.30 34.24 7.33
C TYR A 210 3.26 35.07 6.59
N LYS A 211 3.63 36.30 6.22
CA LYS A 211 2.78 37.21 5.45
C LYS A 211 3.29 37.28 4.02
N PHE A 212 2.55 36.69 3.11
CA PHE A 212 2.77 36.76 1.67
C PHE A 212 1.73 37.73 1.11
N THR A 213 2.13 38.96 0.84
CA THR A 213 1.23 40.05 0.42
C THR A 213 1.15 40.22 -1.09
N THR A 214 2.06 39.60 -1.83
CA THR A 214 2.15 39.62 -3.30
C THR A 214 2.34 38.22 -3.86
N ASP A 215 1.94 38.01 -5.12
CA ASP A 215 2.10 36.75 -5.83
C ASP A 215 3.58 36.37 -6.00
N GLU A 216 4.46 37.37 -6.12
CA GLU A 216 5.91 37.16 -6.22
C GLU A 216 6.50 36.53 -4.96
N GLU A 217 5.94 36.82 -3.77
CA GLU A 217 6.37 36.23 -2.50
C GLU A 217 5.95 34.75 -2.37
N MET A 218 4.87 34.35 -3.06
CA MET A 218 4.45 32.94 -3.17
C MET A 218 5.40 32.12 -4.04
N LYS A 219 6.34 32.79 -4.71
CA LYS A 219 7.36 32.18 -5.56
C LYS A 219 6.70 31.29 -6.63
N PHE A 220 7.02 30.01 -6.62
CA PHE A 220 6.52 29.07 -7.63
C PHE A 220 5.41 28.16 -7.10
N LYS A 221 4.85 28.45 -5.92
CA LYS A 221 3.73 27.69 -5.39
C LYS A 221 2.46 28.10 -6.15
N PRO A 222 1.81 27.20 -6.90
CA PRO A 222 0.53 27.52 -7.54
C PRO A 222 -0.51 27.89 -6.48
N HIS A 223 -1.02 29.08 -6.55
CA HIS A 223 -2.02 29.61 -5.60
C HIS A 223 -3.32 30.04 -6.30
N GLU A 224 -3.36 29.97 -7.62
CA GLU A 224 -4.55 30.22 -8.44
C GLU A 224 -5.46 28.99 -8.58
N CYS A 225 -5.04 27.83 -8.09
CA CYS A 225 -5.64 26.54 -8.38
C CYS A 225 -6.33 25.96 -7.14
N LEU A 226 -7.47 26.54 -6.75
CA LEU A 226 -8.31 26.03 -5.65
C LEU A 226 -8.78 24.58 -5.87
N ASP A 227 -8.88 24.12 -7.10
CA ASP A 227 -9.19 22.72 -7.44
C ASP A 227 -8.25 21.73 -6.76
N LYS A 228 -6.96 22.06 -6.62
CA LYS A 228 -6.00 21.20 -5.91
C LYS A 228 -6.30 21.12 -4.42
N ILE A 229 -6.71 22.20 -3.80
CA ILE A 229 -7.10 22.24 -2.39
C ILE A 229 -8.38 21.43 -2.18
N ASN A 230 -9.38 21.64 -3.04
CA ASN A 230 -10.64 20.89 -3.01
C ASN A 230 -10.42 19.37 -3.21
N THR A 231 -9.45 18.98 -3.99
CA THR A 231 -9.11 17.56 -4.21
C THR A 231 -8.19 16.97 -3.13
N ASN A 232 -7.93 17.65 -2.02
CA ASN A 232 -7.00 17.24 -0.96
C ASN A 232 -5.57 17.03 -1.47
N PHE A 233 -5.13 17.82 -2.44
CA PHE A 233 -3.82 17.63 -3.06
C PHE A 233 -2.95 18.89 -3.08
N TYR A 234 -3.11 19.71 -2.08
CA TYR A 234 -2.25 20.86 -1.91
C TYR A 234 -1.35 20.64 -0.69
N TRP A 235 -0.05 20.70 -0.89
CA TRP A 235 0.93 20.49 0.18
C TRP A 235 2.01 21.56 0.18
N ILE A 236 2.56 21.83 1.34
CA ILE A 236 3.77 22.61 1.55
C ILE A 236 4.89 21.66 1.94
N GLU A 237 6.08 21.86 1.42
CA GLU A 237 7.24 20.98 1.63
C GLU A 237 8.47 21.76 2.08
N LEU A 238 9.13 21.30 3.16
CA LEU A 238 10.37 21.84 3.70
C LEU A 238 11.21 20.72 4.37
N GLY A 239 12.43 21.06 4.79
CA GLY A 239 13.20 20.29 5.76
C GLY A 239 14.10 19.21 5.18
N GLY A 240 14.29 19.11 3.85
CA GLY A 240 15.24 18.15 3.30
C GLY A 240 16.71 18.55 3.49
N GLU A 241 16.99 19.77 3.94
CA GLU A 241 18.32 20.27 4.30
C GLU A 241 18.61 20.15 5.80
N ALA A 242 17.61 19.82 6.62
CA ALA A 242 17.69 19.59 8.05
C ALA A 242 17.76 18.07 8.36
N ASP A 243 18.05 17.72 9.61
CA ASP A 243 17.90 16.34 10.07
C ASP A 243 16.41 15.98 10.14
N SER A 244 15.95 15.14 9.22
CA SER A 244 14.54 14.77 9.08
C SER A 244 13.97 13.97 10.27
N ILE A 245 14.79 13.63 11.27
CA ILE A 245 14.38 12.98 12.51
C ILE A 245 14.46 13.95 13.67
N HIS A 246 15.64 14.48 13.95
CA HIS A 246 15.88 15.26 15.16
C HIS A 246 15.34 16.70 15.08
N ASP A 247 15.32 17.31 13.87
CA ASP A 247 14.82 18.68 13.65
C ASP A 247 13.34 18.69 13.20
N THR A 248 12.60 17.57 13.38
CA THR A 248 11.20 17.46 12.91
C THR A 248 10.29 18.54 13.50
N GLU A 249 10.46 18.87 14.79
CA GLU A 249 9.60 19.83 15.48
C GLU A 249 9.83 21.26 14.94
N GLU A 250 11.09 21.64 14.74
CA GLU A 250 11.46 22.93 14.17
C GLU A 250 10.98 23.07 12.72
N VAL A 251 11.16 22.01 11.92
CA VAL A 251 10.67 21.97 10.53
C VAL A 251 9.13 22.02 10.49
N ARG A 252 8.44 21.37 11.42
CA ARG A 252 6.98 21.45 11.54
C ARG A 252 6.53 22.91 11.80
N ASP A 253 7.19 23.58 12.74
CA ASP A 253 6.82 24.97 13.07
C ASP A 253 7.00 25.90 11.86
N GLU A 254 8.09 25.73 11.09
CA GLU A 254 8.28 26.46 9.85
C GLU A 254 7.26 26.10 8.77
N LEU A 255 6.91 24.82 8.62
CA LEU A 255 5.86 24.37 7.71
C LEU A 255 4.50 25.01 8.05
N LEU A 256 4.17 25.09 9.34
CA LEU A 256 2.93 25.73 9.80
C LEU A 256 2.91 27.21 9.46
N LYS A 257 4.01 27.94 9.71
CA LYS A 257 4.11 29.37 9.35
C LYS A 257 3.86 29.59 7.86
N VAL A 258 4.46 28.75 7.03
CA VAL A 258 4.29 28.83 5.56
C VAL A 258 2.86 28.42 5.19
N ALA A 259 2.32 27.32 5.71
CA ALA A 259 1.00 26.81 5.33
C ALA A 259 -0.12 27.81 5.65
N TYR A 260 -0.10 28.39 6.85
CA TYR A 260 -1.07 29.43 7.22
C TYR A 260 -0.86 30.73 6.46
N GLY A 261 0.37 31.09 6.15
CA GLY A 261 0.68 32.26 5.31
C GLY A 261 0.23 32.09 3.86
N VAL A 262 0.35 30.88 3.30
CA VAL A 262 -0.17 30.54 1.97
C VAL A 262 -1.68 30.63 1.93
N TRP A 263 -2.36 30.10 2.95
CA TRP A 263 -3.81 30.19 3.03
C TRP A 263 -4.28 31.64 3.22
N ASP A 264 -3.59 32.43 4.05
CA ASP A 264 -3.85 33.87 4.21
C ASP A 264 -3.73 34.64 2.90
N HIS A 265 -2.66 34.37 2.14
CA HIS A 265 -2.48 34.96 0.81
C HIS A 265 -3.67 34.67 -0.10
N MET A 266 -4.08 33.41 -0.20
CA MET A 266 -5.19 33.00 -1.06
C MET A 266 -6.53 33.61 -0.65
N LYS A 267 -6.72 33.85 0.65
CA LYS A 267 -7.97 34.45 1.21
C LYS A 267 -8.00 35.95 1.18
N ASN A 268 -6.87 36.62 1.44
CA ASN A 268 -6.85 38.04 1.82
C ASN A 268 -5.98 38.91 0.92
N HIS A 269 -5.08 38.29 0.09
CA HIS A 269 -4.10 39.05 -0.70
C HIS A 269 -4.17 38.65 -2.18
N GLY A 270 -4.97 39.37 -2.96
CA GLY A 270 -5.15 39.17 -4.39
C GLY A 270 -6.54 38.61 -4.75
N GLU A 271 -6.74 38.38 -6.06
CA GLU A 271 -8.02 37.89 -6.60
C GLU A 271 -7.91 36.41 -6.96
N HIS A 272 -7.85 35.52 -5.96
CA HIS A 272 -7.69 34.08 -6.13
C HIS A 272 -9.01 33.28 -6.15
N GLY A 273 -10.15 33.97 -6.04
CA GLY A 273 -11.47 33.32 -6.04
C GLY A 273 -11.77 32.52 -4.76
N ALA A 274 -11.04 32.81 -3.66
CA ALA A 274 -11.15 32.04 -2.43
C ALA A 274 -12.19 32.60 -1.41
N ASP A 275 -12.97 33.61 -1.75
CA ASP A 275 -13.92 34.23 -0.84
C ASP A 275 -14.87 33.24 -0.17
N ASN A 276 -15.42 32.32 -0.93
CA ASN A 276 -16.37 31.29 -0.48
C ASN A 276 -15.70 29.97 -0.05
N TRP A 277 -14.41 30.02 0.31
CA TRP A 277 -13.70 28.82 0.72
C TRP A 277 -13.42 28.80 2.22
N GLU A 278 -13.70 27.65 2.85
CA GLU A 278 -13.46 27.38 4.26
C GLU A 278 -12.33 26.36 4.43
N LEU A 279 -11.43 26.63 5.39
CA LEU A 279 -10.33 25.74 5.72
C LEU A 279 -10.83 24.53 6.52
N ASP A 280 -10.62 23.34 5.98
CA ASP A 280 -10.98 22.08 6.66
C ASP A 280 -9.83 21.53 7.51
N PHE A 281 -8.60 21.68 7.02
CA PHE A 281 -7.47 20.98 7.62
C PHE A 281 -6.12 21.60 7.21
N ILE A 282 -5.32 21.84 8.22
CA ILE A 282 -3.85 21.94 8.13
C ILE A 282 -3.31 21.03 9.23
N GLY A 283 -2.58 19.97 8.85
CA GLY A 283 -2.03 19.00 9.80
C GLY A 283 -0.92 19.59 10.67
N PHE A 284 -0.83 19.13 11.92
CA PHE A 284 0.29 19.46 12.83
C PHE A 284 1.36 18.38 12.88
N LEU A 285 1.18 17.30 12.13
CA LEU A 285 2.15 16.22 11.98
C LEU A 285 2.64 16.17 10.53
N PRO A 286 3.93 16.47 10.27
CA PRO A 286 4.43 16.46 8.90
C PRO A 286 4.59 15.03 8.38
N GLY A 287 4.16 14.85 7.12
CA GLY A 287 4.37 13.61 6.38
C GLY A 287 5.80 13.54 5.86
N LYS A 288 6.65 12.73 6.50
CA LYS A 288 8.04 12.53 6.10
C LYS A 288 8.14 11.71 4.82
N ARG A 289 9.07 12.10 3.92
CA ARG A 289 9.42 11.31 2.72
C ARG A 289 10.63 10.46 2.93
N GLU A 290 11.70 11.00 3.51
CA GLU A 290 12.98 10.31 3.64
C GLU A 290 13.62 10.58 4.99
N SER A 291 14.36 9.56 5.48
CA SER A 291 15.23 9.65 6.63
C SER A 291 16.34 8.58 6.49
N ARG A 292 16.47 7.65 7.42
CA ARG A 292 17.40 6.52 7.35
C ARG A 292 16.87 5.43 6.42
N ARG A 293 17.76 4.80 5.69
CA ARG A 293 17.52 3.63 4.83
C ARG A 293 18.45 2.52 5.28
N TYR A 294 17.93 1.36 5.65
CA TYR A 294 18.73 0.23 6.07
C TYR A 294 19.67 -0.27 4.96
N VAL A 295 20.73 -0.95 5.35
CA VAL A 295 21.58 -1.73 4.46
C VAL A 295 21.21 -3.20 4.58
N GLY A 296 20.69 -3.75 3.47
CA GLY A 296 20.43 -5.19 3.30
C GLY A 296 21.59 -5.91 2.62
N ASP A 297 21.40 -7.16 2.29
CA ASP A 297 22.34 -7.91 1.45
C ASP A 297 22.35 -7.43 -0.01
N TYR A 298 21.33 -6.67 -0.39
CA TYR A 298 21.23 -5.98 -1.67
C TYR A 298 20.73 -4.54 -1.46
N ILE A 299 21.37 -3.59 -2.12
CA ILE A 299 20.94 -2.18 -2.17
C ILE A 299 20.37 -1.95 -3.57
N MET A 300 19.07 -1.67 -3.66
CA MET A 300 18.43 -1.32 -4.92
C MET A 300 18.97 0.00 -5.47
N THR A 301 19.16 0.08 -6.77
CA THR A 301 19.77 1.22 -7.45
C THR A 301 18.86 1.81 -8.54
N GLN A 302 19.22 3.00 -9.06
CA GLN A 302 18.55 3.61 -10.20
C GLN A 302 18.45 2.66 -11.40
N GLN A 303 19.50 1.91 -11.68
CA GLN A 303 19.55 0.97 -12.82
C GLN A 303 18.51 -0.14 -12.67
N ASP A 304 18.32 -0.66 -11.46
CA ASP A 304 17.33 -1.71 -11.21
C ASP A 304 15.90 -1.23 -11.52
N VAL A 305 15.56 -0.03 -11.05
CA VAL A 305 14.20 0.52 -11.24
C VAL A 305 13.96 0.98 -12.67
N GLU A 306 14.96 1.54 -13.35
CA GLU A 306 14.82 2.02 -14.73
C GLU A 306 14.73 0.90 -15.77
N THR A 307 15.44 -0.20 -15.54
CA THR A 307 15.41 -1.35 -16.45
C THR A 307 14.24 -2.29 -16.19
N GLY A 308 13.44 -2.05 -15.14
CA GLY A 308 12.40 -2.98 -14.74
C GLY A 308 12.98 -4.33 -14.32
N ARG A 309 14.11 -4.32 -13.61
CA ARG A 309 14.83 -5.53 -13.25
C ARG A 309 13.97 -6.46 -12.42
N GLN A 310 13.96 -7.74 -12.81
CA GLN A 310 13.40 -8.84 -12.05
C GLN A 310 14.52 -9.59 -11.33
N PHE A 311 14.22 -10.10 -10.14
CA PHE A 311 15.18 -10.79 -9.31
C PHE A 311 14.71 -12.23 -9.05
N PRO A 312 15.62 -13.21 -8.96
CA PRO A 312 15.24 -14.57 -8.60
C PRO A 312 14.56 -14.67 -7.23
N ASP A 313 14.88 -13.74 -6.34
CA ASP A 313 14.32 -13.63 -4.99
C ASP A 313 13.36 -12.44 -4.83
N GLU A 314 12.69 -12.03 -5.90
CA GLU A 314 11.67 -10.98 -5.81
C GLU A 314 10.46 -11.45 -4.99
N VAL A 315 9.97 -10.57 -4.13
CA VAL A 315 8.84 -10.81 -3.23
C VAL A 315 7.79 -9.70 -3.27
N ALA A 316 8.09 -8.63 -3.96
CA ALA A 316 7.22 -7.49 -4.18
C ALA A 316 7.61 -6.78 -5.48
N TYR A 317 6.84 -5.79 -5.91
CA TYR A 317 7.16 -4.96 -7.06
C TYR A 317 6.81 -3.51 -6.84
N GLY A 318 7.44 -2.63 -7.60
CA GLY A 318 7.12 -1.22 -7.70
C GLY A 318 7.00 -0.78 -9.17
N GLY A 319 6.48 0.41 -9.39
CA GLY A 319 6.28 0.96 -10.74
C GLY A 319 6.00 2.46 -10.73
N TRP A 320 6.14 3.13 -9.58
CA TRP A 320 6.08 4.57 -9.50
C TRP A 320 7.26 5.19 -10.26
N GLN A 321 7.08 6.37 -10.83
CA GLN A 321 8.17 7.10 -11.48
C GLN A 321 9.29 7.45 -10.49
N ILE A 322 10.51 7.66 -10.97
CA ILE A 322 11.53 8.37 -10.18
C ILE A 322 10.99 9.77 -9.88
N ASP A 323 10.88 10.07 -8.61
CA ASP A 323 10.21 11.26 -8.08
C ASP A 323 11.07 11.85 -6.95
N ASN A 324 12.23 12.35 -7.33
CA ASN A 324 13.19 12.94 -6.43
C ASN A 324 12.87 14.42 -6.20
N HIS A 325 12.63 14.78 -4.94
CA HIS A 325 12.23 16.12 -4.54
C HIS A 325 13.43 17.00 -4.20
N LEU A 326 13.26 18.31 -4.39
CA LEU A 326 14.25 19.32 -3.98
C LEU A 326 14.33 19.36 -2.44
N PRO A 327 15.53 19.23 -1.84
CA PRO A 327 15.67 19.27 -0.38
C PRO A 327 15.13 20.55 0.26
N GLY A 328 15.35 21.71 -0.36
CA GLY A 328 14.86 23.00 0.14
C GLY A 328 13.36 23.23 0.00
N GLY A 329 12.65 22.41 -0.77
CA GLY A 329 11.19 22.51 -0.93
C GLY A 329 10.71 23.92 -1.27
N PHE A 330 9.75 24.45 -0.52
CA PHE A 330 9.17 25.78 -0.68
C PHE A 330 10.22 26.91 -0.63
N ALA A 331 11.31 26.74 0.14
CA ALA A 331 12.36 27.73 0.25
C ALA A 331 13.22 27.87 -1.03
N MET A 332 13.25 26.85 -1.87
CA MET A 332 13.96 26.86 -3.16
C MET A 332 13.17 27.59 -4.24
N SER A 333 13.13 28.90 -4.13
CA SER A 333 12.47 29.73 -5.14
C SER A 333 13.20 29.69 -6.49
N GLY A 334 12.48 29.64 -7.58
CA GLY A 334 12.99 29.85 -8.93
C GLY A 334 12.97 28.63 -9.85
N LYS A 335 12.60 27.43 -9.41
CA LYS A 335 12.65 26.22 -10.26
C LYS A 335 11.36 25.38 -10.27
N GLY A 336 10.25 25.94 -9.81
CA GLY A 336 9.01 25.17 -9.69
C GLY A 336 9.02 24.19 -8.52
N GLU A 337 7.84 23.71 -8.14
CA GLU A 337 7.70 22.83 -6.99
C GLU A 337 8.40 21.48 -7.16
N GLY A 338 9.19 21.18 -6.18
CA GLY A 338 9.31 19.86 -5.62
C GLY A 338 10.20 18.87 -6.33
N HIS A 339 10.48 18.97 -7.62
CA HIS A 339 11.18 17.89 -8.31
C HIS A 339 12.59 18.27 -8.75
N LEU A 340 13.60 17.59 -8.22
CA LEU A 340 14.96 17.66 -8.74
C LEU A 340 15.11 16.80 -10.00
N GLN A 341 14.65 15.53 -9.93
CA GLN A 341 14.53 14.64 -11.08
C GLN A 341 13.16 13.96 -11.09
N LYS A 342 12.58 13.83 -12.29
CA LYS A 342 11.33 13.11 -12.52
C LYS A 342 11.45 12.31 -13.80
N LYS A 343 11.42 10.98 -13.68
CA LYS A 343 11.51 10.08 -14.83
C LYS A 343 10.48 8.97 -14.73
N ARG A 344 9.63 8.84 -15.76
CA ARG A 344 8.66 7.75 -15.85
C ARG A 344 9.36 6.43 -16.10
N LEU A 345 8.97 5.40 -15.39
CA LEU A 345 9.40 4.04 -15.63
C LEU A 345 8.51 3.41 -16.72
N ARG A 346 9.11 2.57 -17.55
CA ARG A 346 8.40 1.86 -18.64
C ARG A 346 7.82 0.53 -18.16
N GLU A 347 8.51 -0.12 -17.23
CA GLU A 347 8.22 -1.44 -16.72
C GLU A 347 8.15 -1.44 -15.20
N PRO A 348 7.36 -2.32 -14.58
CA PRO A 348 7.48 -2.58 -13.16
C PRO A 348 8.84 -3.24 -12.88
N TYR A 349 9.40 -2.95 -11.72
CA TYR A 349 10.63 -3.57 -11.23
C TYR A 349 10.33 -4.46 -10.03
N GLY A 350 11.05 -5.58 -9.91
CA GLY A 350 10.99 -6.46 -8.75
C GLY A 350 11.68 -5.87 -7.53
N ILE A 351 11.22 -6.22 -6.35
CA ILE A 351 11.86 -5.89 -5.07
C ILE A 351 12.33 -7.21 -4.46
N PRO A 352 13.66 -7.42 -4.34
CA PRO A 352 14.20 -8.69 -3.84
C PRO A 352 14.09 -8.78 -2.31
N LEU A 353 13.92 -9.98 -1.79
CA LEU A 353 13.90 -10.24 -0.34
C LEU A 353 15.17 -9.72 0.34
N ARG A 354 16.32 -9.79 -0.34
CA ARG A 354 17.62 -9.28 0.16
C ARG A 354 17.66 -7.78 0.45
N SER A 355 16.69 -7.02 -0.03
CA SER A 355 16.54 -5.60 0.29
C SER A 355 15.60 -5.34 1.48
N LEU A 356 15.03 -6.40 2.09
CA LEU A 356 14.03 -6.33 3.15
C LEU A 356 14.50 -6.93 4.49
N TYR A 357 15.78 -7.28 4.62
CA TYR A 357 16.36 -7.71 5.90
C TYR A 357 17.77 -7.14 6.11
N SER A 358 18.17 -7.03 7.37
CA SER A 358 19.44 -6.41 7.76
C SER A 358 20.65 -7.26 7.35
N LYS A 359 21.69 -6.58 6.89
CA LYS A 359 22.96 -7.19 6.56
C LYS A 359 23.70 -7.74 7.77
N ASN A 360 23.63 -7.03 8.91
CA ASN A 360 24.41 -7.35 10.11
C ASN A 360 23.58 -7.80 11.32
N VAL A 361 22.26 -7.57 11.36
CA VAL A 361 21.38 -8.04 12.44
C VAL A 361 20.53 -9.19 11.93
N GLU A 362 20.69 -10.40 12.50
CA GLU A 362 20.21 -11.65 11.91
C GLU A 362 18.68 -11.78 11.83
N ASN A 363 17.98 -11.29 12.85
CA ASN A 363 16.52 -11.40 12.94
C ASN A 363 15.78 -10.06 12.76
N LEU A 364 16.44 -9.08 12.14
CA LEU A 364 15.84 -7.80 11.77
C LEU A 364 15.46 -7.81 10.28
N MET A 365 14.18 -7.62 10.03
CA MET A 365 13.62 -7.30 8.72
C MET A 365 13.08 -5.88 8.71
N PHE A 366 12.78 -5.35 7.53
CA PHE A 366 12.19 -4.02 7.39
C PHE A 366 11.35 -3.93 6.13
N ALA A 367 10.33 -3.08 6.15
CA ALA A 367 9.49 -2.77 5.01
C ALA A 367 8.97 -1.34 5.08
N GLY A 368 8.73 -0.75 3.93
CA GLY A 368 8.31 0.63 3.83
C GLY A 368 9.40 1.52 3.24
N ARG A 369 9.40 2.82 3.58
CA ARG A 369 10.35 3.77 3.02
C ARG A 369 11.80 3.60 3.54
N ASN A 370 12.02 2.74 4.50
CA ASN A 370 13.34 2.49 5.11
C ASN A 370 14.06 1.26 4.57
N ILE A 371 13.61 0.68 3.45
CA ILE A 371 14.27 -0.48 2.83
C ILE A 371 15.66 -0.13 2.28
N SER A 372 16.41 -1.18 1.91
CA SER A 372 17.75 -1.07 1.36
C SER A 372 17.74 -0.60 -0.09
N ALA A 373 17.88 0.71 -0.29
CA ALA A 373 17.88 1.34 -1.60
C ALA A 373 18.78 2.60 -1.62
N SER A 374 19.38 2.94 -2.76
CA SER A 374 20.01 4.23 -2.97
C SER A 374 18.98 5.36 -2.90
N HIS A 375 19.41 6.60 -2.70
CA HIS A 375 18.53 7.76 -2.68
C HIS A 375 17.67 7.86 -3.95
N ILE A 376 18.24 7.56 -5.12
CA ILE A 376 17.51 7.66 -6.40
C ILE A 376 16.50 6.52 -6.52
N ALA A 377 16.88 5.27 -6.28
CA ALA A 377 15.93 4.15 -6.28
C ALA A 377 14.85 4.33 -5.21
N PHE A 378 15.22 4.85 -4.04
CA PHE A 378 14.30 5.16 -2.97
C PHE A 378 13.17 6.11 -3.42
N SER A 379 13.45 7.08 -4.30
CA SER A 379 12.46 8.05 -4.77
C SER A 379 11.24 7.42 -5.44
N THR A 380 11.34 6.18 -5.91
CA THR A 380 10.23 5.41 -6.47
C THR A 380 9.66 4.36 -5.51
N VAL A 381 10.49 3.66 -4.72
CA VAL A 381 10.01 2.57 -3.83
C VAL A 381 9.29 3.06 -2.58
N ARG A 382 9.44 4.33 -2.20
CA ARG A 382 8.89 4.94 -0.98
C ARG A 382 7.38 5.20 -1.00
N VAL A 383 6.71 5.10 -2.14
CA VAL A 383 5.28 5.39 -2.22
C VAL A 383 4.46 4.34 -1.47
N MET A 384 3.38 4.79 -0.83
CA MET A 384 2.70 4.00 0.18
C MET A 384 2.07 2.70 -0.32
N GLY A 385 1.58 2.65 -1.56
CA GLY A 385 1.08 1.41 -2.15
C GLY A 385 2.19 0.36 -2.27
N THR A 386 3.35 0.75 -2.83
CA THR A 386 4.54 -0.12 -2.90
C THR A 386 5.03 -0.52 -1.50
N CYS A 387 5.01 0.41 -0.52
CA CYS A 387 5.32 0.09 0.88
C CYS A 387 4.36 -0.97 1.44
N GLY A 388 3.08 -0.92 1.09
CA GLY A 388 2.08 -1.91 1.52
C GLY A 388 2.40 -3.32 1.04
N VAL A 389 2.73 -3.51 -0.26
CA VAL A 389 3.07 -4.84 -0.78
C VAL A 389 4.39 -5.36 -0.22
N MET A 390 5.38 -4.47 0.02
CA MET A 390 6.61 -4.86 0.74
C MET A 390 6.30 -5.31 2.18
N GLY A 391 5.36 -4.65 2.86
CA GLY A 391 4.89 -5.05 4.18
C GLY A 391 4.30 -6.45 4.17
N GLN A 392 3.38 -6.73 3.26
CA GLN A 392 2.82 -8.08 3.10
C GLN A 392 3.91 -9.12 2.85
N ALA A 393 4.85 -8.82 1.97
CA ALA A 393 5.98 -9.72 1.66
C ALA A 393 6.86 -9.99 2.90
N ALA A 394 7.22 -8.95 3.65
CA ALA A 394 8.03 -9.09 4.86
C ALA A 394 7.31 -9.87 5.97
N GLY A 395 6.00 -9.62 6.16
CA GLY A 395 5.19 -10.35 7.12
C GLY A 395 5.04 -11.83 6.79
N THR A 396 4.75 -12.15 5.52
CA THR A 396 4.69 -13.54 5.04
C THR A 396 6.03 -14.25 5.19
N ALA A 397 7.13 -13.58 4.80
CA ALA A 397 8.49 -14.12 4.96
C ALA A 397 8.85 -14.35 6.43
N ALA A 398 8.49 -13.43 7.32
CA ALA A 398 8.73 -13.59 8.76
C ALA A 398 7.97 -14.78 9.35
N ALA A 399 6.69 -14.94 9.01
CA ALA A 399 5.91 -16.09 9.46
C ALA A 399 6.49 -17.42 8.98
N LEU A 400 6.89 -17.48 7.71
CA LEU A 400 7.50 -18.67 7.13
C LEU A 400 8.88 -18.96 7.75
N ALA A 401 9.69 -17.94 8.00
CA ALA A 401 10.98 -18.06 8.67
C ALA A 401 10.82 -18.60 10.09
N VAL A 402 9.84 -18.10 10.85
CA VAL A 402 9.49 -18.63 12.18
C VAL A 402 9.06 -20.09 12.10
N HIS A 403 8.20 -20.44 11.13
CA HIS A 403 7.74 -21.81 10.93
C HIS A 403 8.90 -22.81 10.75
N TYR A 404 9.94 -22.41 9.99
CA TYR A 404 11.12 -23.26 9.75
C TYR A 404 12.25 -23.07 10.76
N GLY A 405 12.15 -22.14 11.70
CA GLY A 405 13.25 -21.79 12.61
C GLY A 405 14.46 -21.19 11.88
N MET A 406 14.24 -20.45 10.80
CA MET A 406 15.27 -19.86 9.93
C MET A 406 15.35 -18.35 10.08
N SER A 407 16.49 -17.75 9.73
CA SER A 407 16.56 -16.32 9.44
C SER A 407 15.96 -16.00 8.08
N ALA A 408 15.58 -14.72 7.82
CA ALA A 408 15.11 -14.29 6.51
C ALA A 408 16.14 -14.56 5.39
N ARG A 409 17.44 -14.42 5.72
CA ARG A 409 18.54 -14.75 4.79
C ARG A 409 18.59 -16.23 4.43
N GLN A 410 18.39 -17.12 5.39
CA GLN A 410 18.32 -18.56 5.12
C GLN A 410 17.06 -18.91 4.32
N LEU A 411 15.92 -18.33 4.68
CA LEU A 411 14.67 -18.49 3.95
C LEU A 411 14.83 -18.14 2.47
N GLY A 412 15.46 -16.99 2.18
CA GLY A 412 15.74 -16.54 0.81
C GLY A 412 16.62 -17.47 0.00
N LYS A 413 17.52 -18.24 0.65
CA LYS A 413 18.39 -19.22 0.01
C LYS A 413 17.72 -20.58 -0.21
N GLU A 414 16.90 -21.00 0.73
CA GLU A 414 16.43 -22.39 0.81
C GLU A 414 14.94 -22.55 0.45
N LYS A 415 14.14 -21.49 0.62
CA LYS A 415 12.69 -21.54 0.54
C LYS A 415 12.06 -20.43 -0.31
N ILE A 416 12.83 -19.72 -1.12
CA ILE A 416 12.32 -18.56 -1.87
C ILE A 416 11.16 -18.91 -2.80
N THR A 417 11.22 -20.05 -3.49
CA THR A 417 10.14 -20.49 -4.38
C THR A 417 8.85 -20.78 -3.61
N GLU A 418 8.96 -21.32 -2.39
CA GLU A 418 7.81 -21.54 -1.53
C GLU A 418 7.19 -20.22 -1.08
N LEU A 419 8.01 -19.25 -0.63
CA LEU A 419 7.58 -17.91 -0.27
C LEU A 419 6.87 -17.19 -1.44
N GLN A 420 7.47 -17.24 -2.63
CA GLN A 420 6.87 -16.64 -3.84
C GLN A 420 5.52 -17.28 -4.18
N ASN A 421 5.38 -18.61 -4.07
CA ASN A 421 4.10 -19.28 -4.28
C ASN A 421 3.06 -18.86 -3.24
N ILE A 422 3.42 -18.77 -1.96
CA ILE A 422 2.51 -18.31 -0.90
C ILE A 422 2.05 -16.88 -1.19
N LEU A 423 2.96 -15.98 -1.55
CA LEU A 423 2.60 -14.60 -1.90
C LEU A 423 1.63 -14.54 -3.08
N MET A 424 1.89 -15.30 -4.14
CA MET A 424 0.98 -15.35 -5.31
C MET A 424 -0.38 -16.01 -4.97
N GLU A 425 -0.40 -16.97 -4.06
CA GLU A 425 -1.65 -17.53 -3.51
C GLU A 425 -2.48 -16.49 -2.75
N ASP A 426 -1.82 -15.53 -2.10
CA ASP A 426 -2.43 -14.40 -1.41
C ASP A 426 -2.66 -13.20 -2.34
N ASP A 427 -2.77 -13.44 -3.64
CA ASP A 427 -3.01 -12.44 -4.68
C ASP A 427 -1.91 -11.38 -4.84
N CYS A 428 -0.69 -11.64 -4.37
CA CYS A 428 0.44 -10.77 -4.67
C CYS A 428 0.93 -10.97 -6.10
N PHE A 429 1.03 -9.90 -6.87
CA PHE A 429 1.65 -9.97 -8.18
C PHE A 429 3.18 -9.95 -8.06
N LEU A 430 3.84 -10.92 -8.69
CA LEU A 430 5.30 -10.97 -8.83
C LEU A 430 5.63 -10.97 -10.33
N PRO A 431 6.24 -9.89 -10.87
CA PRO A 431 6.54 -9.78 -12.30
C PRO A 431 7.36 -10.96 -12.82
N GLY A 432 6.92 -11.56 -13.93
CA GLY A 432 7.62 -12.68 -14.55
C GLY A 432 7.37 -14.06 -13.94
N LEU A 433 6.69 -14.13 -12.80
CA LEU A 433 6.33 -15.41 -12.16
C LEU A 433 4.89 -15.82 -12.47
N ARG A 434 4.63 -17.12 -12.34
CA ARG A 434 3.30 -17.71 -12.44
C ARG A 434 2.98 -18.50 -11.19
N ARG A 435 1.77 -18.33 -10.71
CA ARG A 435 1.28 -19.09 -9.56
C ARG A 435 1.08 -20.56 -9.92
N LYS A 436 1.37 -21.44 -8.98
CA LYS A 436 1.11 -22.88 -9.11
C LYS A 436 -0.38 -23.14 -8.97
N ILE A 437 -0.99 -23.80 -9.95
CA ILE A 437 -2.40 -24.15 -9.98
C ILE A 437 -2.66 -25.45 -9.19
N SER A 438 -3.84 -25.56 -8.59
CA SER A 438 -4.30 -26.77 -7.93
C SER A 438 -4.24 -27.98 -8.88
N PRO A 439 -3.73 -29.13 -8.44
CA PRO A 439 -3.71 -30.36 -9.27
C PRO A 439 -5.09 -30.83 -9.73
N LEU A 440 -6.15 -30.43 -9.04
CA LEU A 440 -7.53 -30.76 -9.41
C LEU A 440 -8.00 -29.93 -10.62
N CYS A 441 -7.40 -28.75 -10.85
CA CYS A 441 -7.80 -27.78 -11.86
C CYS A 441 -6.93 -27.93 -13.10
N THR A 442 -7.33 -28.75 -14.05
CA THR A 442 -6.63 -29.04 -15.30
C THR A 442 -7.50 -28.76 -16.50
N ALA A 443 -6.90 -28.67 -17.70
CA ALA A 443 -7.67 -28.52 -18.93
C ALA A 443 -8.64 -29.68 -19.18
N ASP A 444 -8.32 -30.89 -18.73
CA ASP A 444 -9.18 -32.07 -18.90
C ASP A 444 -10.39 -32.06 -17.96
N THR A 445 -10.31 -31.36 -16.83
CA THR A 445 -11.41 -31.27 -15.85
C THR A 445 -12.27 -30.03 -16.04
N LEU A 446 -11.74 -28.96 -16.65
CA LEU A 446 -12.37 -27.64 -16.79
C LEU A 446 -13.20 -27.54 -18.06
N SER A 447 -14.44 -27.05 -17.91
CA SER A 447 -15.33 -26.68 -19.01
C SER A 447 -16.15 -25.44 -18.67
N ALA A 448 -16.72 -24.78 -19.69
CA ALA A 448 -17.64 -23.67 -19.54
C ALA A 448 -18.75 -23.74 -20.57
N GLU A 449 -19.95 -23.25 -20.22
CA GLU A 449 -21.06 -23.13 -21.19
C GLU A 449 -20.82 -22.04 -22.24
N TRP A 450 -19.93 -21.10 -21.96
CA TRP A 450 -19.63 -19.97 -22.84
C TRP A 450 -18.13 -19.70 -22.90
N GLY A 451 -17.60 -19.53 -24.10
CA GLY A 451 -16.20 -19.17 -24.31
C GLY A 451 -15.19 -20.25 -23.90
N ASP A 452 -13.91 -19.88 -23.93
CA ASP A 452 -12.78 -20.74 -23.54
C ASP A 452 -12.31 -20.42 -22.12
N PRO A 453 -12.50 -21.34 -21.14
CA PRO A 453 -12.13 -21.09 -19.74
C PRO A 453 -10.63 -21.32 -19.47
N SER A 454 -9.80 -21.63 -20.45
CA SER A 454 -8.37 -21.98 -20.25
C SER A 454 -7.57 -20.91 -19.51
N ALA A 455 -7.99 -19.64 -19.62
CA ALA A 455 -7.37 -18.54 -18.89
C ALA A 455 -7.45 -18.71 -17.36
N LEU A 456 -8.48 -19.38 -16.83
CA LEU A 456 -8.70 -19.56 -15.38
C LEU A 456 -7.63 -20.41 -14.69
N ILE A 457 -6.84 -21.16 -15.46
CA ILE A 457 -5.77 -22.05 -14.97
C ILE A 457 -4.39 -21.69 -15.52
N ASN A 458 -4.19 -20.47 -16.02
CA ASN A 458 -2.91 -20.04 -16.58
C ASN A 458 -1.88 -19.57 -15.52
N GLY A 459 -2.31 -19.38 -14.28
CA GLY A 459 -1.46 -18.93 -13.16
C GLY A 459 -1.09 -17.45 -13.18
N ILE A 460 -1.82 -16.63 -13.96
CA ILE A 460 -1.64 -15.19 -14.07
C ILE A 460 -2.95 -14.50 -13.69
N ASP A 461 -3.01 -13.97 -12.51
CA ASP A 461 -4.25 -13.48 -11.91
C ASP A 461 -4.51 -11.98 -12.20
N ARG A 462 -4.02 -11.45 -13.34
CA ARG A 462 -4.25 -10.05 -13.75
C ARG A 462 -3.93 -9.78 -15.22
N LYS A 463 -4.38 -8.65 -15.74
CA LYS A 463 -3.94 -8.12 -17.03
C LYS A 463 -2.47 -7.73 -16.99
N ILE A 464 -1.69 -8.11 -17.99
CA ILE A 464 -0.27 -7.77 -18.09
C ILE A 464 0.05 -7.38 -19.52
N TRP A 465 0.57 -6.16 -19.72
CA TRP A 465 1.12 -5.69 -20.99
C TRP A 465 0.18 -5.86 -22.21
N GLY A 466 -1.09 -5.55 -22.02
CA GLY A 466 -2.09 -5.70 -23.07
C GLY A 466 -2.64 -7.11 -23.24
N ASN A 467 -2.10 -8.09 -22.52
CA ASN A 467 -2.67 -9.43 -22.44
C ASN A 467 -3.73 -9.46 -21.34
N ASP A 468 -4.92 -9.89 -21.68
CA ASP A 468 -6.04 -9.95 -20.76
C ASP A 468 -5.80 -10.94 -19.62
N ASN A 469 -5.32 -12.16 -19.93
CA ASN A 469 -5.09 -13.26 -19.00
C ASN A 469 -6.31 -13.73 -18.20
N GLY A 470 -7.49 -13.22 -18.45
CA GLY A 470 -8.73 -13.56 -17.76
C GLY A 470 -9.77 -14.19 -18.69
N TYR A 471 -10.83 -14.67 -18.08
CA TYR A 471 -11.99 -15.26 -18.74
C TYR A 471 -13.20 -14.33 -18.61
N TRP A 472 -13.86 -14.03 -19.73
CA TRP A 472 -15.10 -13.29 -19.77
C TRP A 472 -16.30 -14.25 -19.74
N GLY A 473 -16.84 -14.47 -18.55
CA GLY A 473 -18.01 -15.33 -18.31
C GLY A 473 -19.32 -14.56 -18.41
N MET A 474 -20.32 -15.13 -19.07
CA MET A 474 -21.67 -14.55 -19.06
C MET A 474 -22.37 -14.87 -17.73
N VAL A 475 -23.18 -13.91 -17.27
CA VAL A 475 -24.11 -14.12 -16.17
C VAL A 475 -25.07 -15.27 -16.51
N ASP A 476 -25.42 -16.07 -15.52
CA ASP A 476 -26.25 -17.28 -15.63
C ASP A 476 -25.64 -18.44 -16.46
N ARG A 477 -24.35 -18.39 -16.78
CA ARG A 477 -23.60 -19.47 -17.44
C ARG A 477 -22.55 -20.04 -16.51
N HIS A 478 -22.52 -21.37 -16.40
CA HIS A 478 -21.63 -22.03 -15.45
C HIS A 478 -20.25 -22.36 -16.03
N ILE A 479 -19.27 -22.38 -15.13
CA ILE A 479 -17.90 -22.85 -15.30
C ILE A 479 -17.76 -24.09 -14.40
N THR A 480 -17.36 -25.23 -14.94
CA THR A 480 -17.47 -26.52 -14.24
C THR A 480 -16.15 -27.26 -14.25
N TYR A 481 -15.77 -27.80 -13.09
CA TYR A 481 -14.79 -28.88 -12.97
C TYR A 481 -15.52 -30.22 -12.83
N THR A 482 -15.14 -31.20 -13.63
CA THR A 482 -15.66 -32.57 -13.59
C THR A 482 -14.53 -33.54 -13.31
N PHE A 483 -14.68 -34.37 -12.28
CA PHE A 483 -13.66 -35.32 -11.83
C PHE A 483 -14.00 -36.74 -12.28
N LYS A 484 -12.97 -37.55 -12.50
CA LYS A 484 -13.16 -38.96 -12.88
C LYS A 484 -13.77 -39.82 -11.78
N GLU A 485 -13.52 -39.43 -10.53
CA GLU A 485 -14.02 -40.10 -9.33
C GLU A 485 -14.46 -39.06 -8.29
N LYS A 486 -15.19 -39.49 -7.30
CA LYS A 486 -15.66 -38.65 -6.20
C LYS A 486 -14.45 -38.08 -5.47
N THR A 487 -14.34 -36.77 -5.47
CA THR A 487 -13.18 -35.99 -4.99
C THR A 487 -13.62 -35.10 -3.84
N HIS A 488 -12.84 -35.08 -2.76
CA HIS A 488 -13.04 -34.15 -1.65
C HIS A 488 -12.56 -32.75 -2.02
N ILE A 489 -13.42 -31.76 -1.85
CA ILE A 489 -13.12 -30.35 -2.07
C ILE A 489 -13.18 -29.61 -0.74
N SER A 490 -12.02 -29.18 -0.26
CA SER A 490 -11.88 -28.49 1.03
C SER A 490 -12.20 -27.00 0.97
N ASP A 491 -11.87 -26.35 -0.15
CA ASP A 491 -12.04 -24.91 -0.35
C ASP A 491 -12.07 -24.55 -1.84
N PHE A 492 -12.50 -23.32 -2.13
CA PHE A 492 -12.28 -22.69 -3.43
C PHE A 492 -11.53 -21.38 -3.29
N ARG A 493 -10.81 -21.01 -4.36
CA ARG A 493 -10.17 -19.71 -4.57
C ARG A 493 -10.70 -19.10 -5.86
N LEU A 494 -11.23 -17.88 -5.79
CA LEU A 494 -11.77 -17.13 -6.90
C LEU A 494 -11.09 -15.77 -6.95
N ILE A 495 -10.54 -15.40 -8.11
CA ILE A 495 -9.99 -14.07 -8.37
C ILE A 495 -10.82 -13.41 -9.47
N VAL A 496 -11.51 -12.36 -9.10
CA VAL A 496 -12.29 -11.54 -10.02
C VAL A 496 -11.53 -10.26 -10.39
N ASP A 497 -11.87 -9.66 -11.51
CA ASP A 497 -11.27 -8.40 -11.92
C ASP A 497 -11.85 -7.25 -11.09
N SER A 498 -10.99 -6.57 -10.35
CA SER A 498 -11.32 -5.31 -9.67
C SER A 498 -11.33 -4.12 -10.64
N ASP A 499 -10.72 -4.29 -11.81
CA ASP A 499 -10.55 -3.25 -12.83
C ASP A 499 -9.90 -1.94 -12.28
N LEU A 500 -9.15 -2.05 -11.16
CA LEU A 500 -8.43 -0.92 -10.57
C LEU A 500 -7.16 -0.56 -11.35
N ASP A 501 -6.71 -1.43 -12.25
CA ASP A 501 -5.58 -1.25 -13.16
C ASP A 501 -5.99 -0.68 -14.53
N ARG A 502 -7.17 -0.08 -14.64
CA ARG A 502 -7.70 0.47 -15.90
C ARG A 502 -6.76 1.44 -16.56
N GLU A 503 -6.64 1.32 -17.87
CA GLU A 503 -6.05 2.36 -18.70
C GLU A 503 -7.01 3.56 -18.79
N TYR A 504 -6.45 4.77 -18.68
CA TYR A 504 -7.18 6.00 -18.94
C TYR A 504 -7.56 6.07 -20.42
N THR A 505 -8.83 6.08 -20.73
CA THR A 505 -9.33 6.44 -22.07
C THR A 505 -9.68 7.92 -22.09
N GLU A 506 -9.01 8.66 -22.97
CA GLU A 506 -9.30 10.08 -23.21
C GLU A 506 -10.80 10.27 -23.54
N GLY A 507 -11.47 11.14 -22.78
CA GLY A 507 -12.90 11.43 -22.96
C GLY A 507 -13.85 10.75 -21.97
N ASN A 508 -13.37 9.86 -21.08
CA ASN A 508 -14.16 9.36 -19.97
C ASN A 508 -13.65 9.93 -18.65
N PRO A 509 -14.29 10.99 -18.11
CA PRO A 509 -13.89 11.62 -16.85
C PRO A 509 -14.00 10.67 -15.66
N ASP A 510 -14.72 9.55 -15.78
CA ASP A 510 -14.88 8.54 -14.72
C ASP A 510 -13.65 7.61 -14.60
N VAL A 511 -12.69 7.68 -15.52
CA VAL A 511 -11.48 6.85 -15.58
C VAL A 511 -10.23 7.67 -15.22
N LEU A 512 -10.27 8.42 -14.16
CA LEU A 512 -9.08 8.96 -13.55
C LEU A 512 -8.34 7.83 -12.81
N ASN A 513 -7.00 7.86 -12.87
CA ASN A 513 -6.12 6.97 -12.14
C ASN A 513 -6.67 6.71 -10.72
N ILE A 514 -7.34 5.59 -10.54
CA ILE A 514 -8.18 5.30 -9.36
C ILE A 514 -7.34 5.29 -8.09
N SER A 515 -6.09 4.81 -8.15
CA SER A 515 -5.21 4.80 -6.98
C SER A 515 -4.99 6.19 -6.40
N ASN A 516 -4.82 7.20 -7.26
CA ASN A 516 -4.65 8.58 -6.83
C ASN A 516 -5.97 9.27 -6.45
N THR A 517 -7.09 8.79 -6.97
CA THR A 517 -8.40 9.41 -6.74
C THR A 517 -9.14 8.85 -5.52
N LEU A 518 -8.77 7.67 -5.03
CA LEU A 518 -9.40 7.06 -3.85
C LEU A 518 -9.33 7.93 -2.59
N PHE A 519 -8.33 8.81 -2.51
CA PHE A 519 -8.10 9.70 -1.37
C PHE A 519 -8.32 11.18 -1.67
N ARG A 520 -8.63 11.54 -2.93
CA ARG A 520 -8.99 12.92 -3.26
C ARG A 520 -10.42 13.19 -2.81
N LYS A 521 -10.63 14.27 -2.07
CA LYS A 521 -11.94 14.86 -1.91
C LYS A 521 -12.30 15.49 -3.25
N LEU A 522 -13.23 14.90 -3.99
CA LEU A 522 -13.70 15.49 -5.23
C LEU A 522 -14.57 16.69 -4.93
N SER A 523 -14.55 17.65 -5.83
CA SER A 523 -15.53 18.75 -5.88
C SER A 523 -16.96 18.18 -5.83
N TYR A 524 -17.88 18.88 -5.21
CA TYR A 524 -19.31 18.53 -5.16
C TYR A 524 -19.95 18.27 -6.54
N ASN A 525 -19.26 18.66 -7.62
CA ASN A 525 -19.71 18.49 -9.00
C ASN A 525 -19.27 17.19 -9.67
N TYR A 526 -18.48 16.34 -8.99
CA TYR A 526 -18.05 15.04 -9.54
C TYR A 526 -18.88 13.92 -8.93
N THR A 527 -19.42 13.09 -9.81
CA THR A 527 -20.12 11.86 -9.44
C THR A 527 -19.23 10.93 -8.62
N THR A 528 -19.80 10.33 -7.59
CA THR A 528 -19.14 9.27 -6.81
C THR A 528 -18.64 8.18 -7.76
N PHE A 529 -17.36 7.77 -7.60
CA PHE A 529 -16.86 6.61 -8.33
C PHE A 529 -17.67 5.39 -7.91
N GLY A 530 -18.41 4.83 -8.84
CA GLY A 530 -19.05 3.54 -8.65
C GLY A 530 -18.03 2.42 -8.56
N PHE A 531 -18.46 1.29 -8.01
CA PHE A 531 -17.69 0.05 -8.07
C PHE A 531 -17.38 -0.32 -9.53
N PRO A 532 -16.25 -1.02 -9.80
CA PRO A 532 -15.92 -1.49 -11.14
C PRO A 532 -17.05 -2.33 -11.76
N LYS A 533 -17.45 -1.98 -12.99
CA LYS A 533 -18.66 -2.53 -13.62
C LYS A 533 -18.56 -4.04 -13.90
N CYS A 534 -17.39 -4.53 -14.27
CA CYS A 534 -17.16 -5.95 -14.59
C CYS A 534 -16.92 -6.81 -13.33
N MET A 535 -16.81 -6.18 -12.17
CA MET A 535 -16.57 -6.91 -10.92
C MET A 535 -17.77 -7.76 -10.54
N LEU A 536 -17.51 -9.04 -10.28
CA LEU A 536 -18.53 -10.02 -9.89
C LEU A 536 -19.09 -9.67 -8.50
N LYS A 537 -20.38 -9.31 -8.46
CA LYS A 537 -21.10 -8.94 -7.23
C LYS A 537 -21.80 -10.13 -6.59
N SER A 538 -22.46 -10.92 -7.42
CA SER A 538 -23.22 -12.09 -6.96
C SER A 538 -22.84 -13.33 -7.76
N PHE A 539 -22.66 -14.44 -7.05
CA PHE A 539 -22.34 -15.72 -7.64
C PHE A 539 -22.69 -16.86 -6.71
N ARG A 540 -22.76 -18.07 -7.29
CA ARG A 540 -23.04 -19.30 -6.58
C ARG A 540 -22.02 -20.37 -6.95
N ILE A 541 -21.65 -21.20 -5.97
CA ILE A 541 -20.91 -22.45 -6.17
C ILE A 541 -21.87 -23.59 -5.89
N GLU A 542 -21.94 -24.54 -6.81
CA GLU A 542 -22.76 -25.74 -6.67
C GLU A 542 -21.90 -26.99 -6.83
N ALA A 543 -22.19 -28.03 -6.04
CA ALA A 543 -21.60 -29.35 -6.15
C ALA A 543 -22.65 -30.37 -6.56
N LEU A 544 -22.27 -31.36 -7.35
CA LEU A 544 -23.16 -32.46 -7.78
C LEU A 544 -23.26 -33.50 -6.67
N ASP A 545 -24.46 -33.79 -6.23
CA ASP A 545 -24.70 -34.82 -5.21
C ASP A 545 -24.76 -36.26 -5.81
N ASP A 546 -24.86 -37.27 -4.94
CA ASP A 546 -24.91 -38.67 -5.34
C ASP A 546 -26.18 -39.05 -6.14
N ASN A 547 -27.21 -38.21 -6.13
CA ASN A 547 -28.43 -38.39 -6.91
C ASN A 547 -28.36 -37.72 -8.29
N GLY A 548 -27.25 -37.05 -8.60
CA GLY A 548 -27.09 -36.29 -9.82
C GLY A 548 -27.77 -34.92 -9.79
N GLU A 549 -28.07 -34.38 -8.61
CA GLU A 549 -28.66 -33.06 -8.42
C GLU A 549 -27.60 -32.05 -7.98
N TRP A 550 -27.67 -30.83 -8.54
CA TRP A 550 -26.81 -29.72 -8.13
C TRP A 550 -27.28 -29.11 -6.82
N LYS A 551 -26.40 -29.04 -5.83
CA LYS A 551 -26.66 -28.44 -4.52
C LYS A 551 -25.76 -27.20 -4.33
N THR A 552 -26.36 -26.10 -3.90
CA THR A 552 -25.60 -24.89 -3.54
C THR A 552 -24.76 -25.16 -2.30
N VAL A 553 -23.45 -24.98 -2.42
CA VAL A 553 -22.48 -25.11 -1.32
C VAL A 553 -21.94 -23.77 -0.86
N TYR A 554 -22.04 -22.74 -1.69
CA TYR A 554 -21.72 -21.35 -1.35
C TYR A 554 -22.52 -20.38 -2.24
N GLU A 555 -22.99 -19.27 -1.68
CA GLU A 555 -23.66 -18.21 -2.44
C GLU A 555 -23.43 -16.84 -1.78
N THR A 556 -23.26 -15.81 -2.60
CA THR A 556 -23.19 -14.41 -2.16
C THR A 556 -23.85 -13.48 -3.17
N ASP A 557 -24.44 -12.37 -2.69
CA ASP A 557 -25.05 -11.31 -3.51
C ASP A 557 -24.39 -9.92 -3.25
N LYS A 558 -23.32 -9.89 -2.46
CA LYS A 558 -22.68 -8.65 -1.98
C LYS A 558 -21.16 -8.68 -2.00
N ASN A 559 -20.58 -9.50 -2.89
CA ASN A 559 -19.12 -9.49 -3.02
C ASN A 559 -18.63 -8.12 -3.46
N HIS A 560 -17.59 -7.62 -2.80
CA HIS A 560 -16.89 -6.39 -3.11
C HIS A 560 -15.37 -6.56 -3.01
N GLN A 561 -14.91 -7.81 -2.96
CA GLN A 561 -13.50 -8.18 -2.90
C GLN A 561 -13.06 -8.87 -4.18
N ARG A 562 -11.78 -8.71 -4.51
CA ARG A 562 -11.15 -9.33 -5.67
C ARG A 562 -10.86 -10.81 -5.42
N MET A 563 -10.22 -11.13 -4.30
CA MET A 563 -9.92 -12.50 -3.90
C MET A 563 -10.99 -13.00 -2.93
N ILE A 564 -11.63 -14.09 -3.30
CA ILE A 564 -12.57 -14.82 -2.46
C ILE A 564 -12.01 -16.22 -2.22
N ARG A 565 -11.87 -16.59 -0.96
CA ARG A 565 -11.43 -17.92 -0.55
C ARG A 565 -12.29 -18.40 0.60
N GLU A 566 -13.03 -19.48 0.38
CA GLU A 566 -13.97 -20.01 1.36
C GLU A 566 -13.86 -21.53 1.45
N LYS A 567 -14.07 -22.04 2.65
CA LYS A 567 -14.10 -23.48 2.92
C LYS A 567 -15.40 -24.08 2.44
N LEU A 568 -15.34 -25.28 1.87
CA LEU A 568 -16.50 -26.01 1.34
C LEU A 568 -16.77 -27.32 2.10
N ASP A 569 -15.80 -28.19 2.26
CA ASP A 569 -15.90 -29.51 2.90
C ASP A 569 -16.96 -30.40 2.22
N VAL A 570 -16.80 -30.68 0.92
CA VAL A 570 -17.78 -31.44 0.11
C VAL A 570 -17.09 -32.51 -0.75
N ASP A 571 -17.70 -33.72 -0.78
CA ASP A 571 -17.31 -34.81 -1.66
C ASP A 571 -18.19 -34.82 -2.91
N THR A 572 -17.60 -34.63 -4.10
CA THR A 572 -18.36 -34.51 -5.35
C THR A 572 -17.62 -35.03 -6.56
N THR A 573 -18.35 -35.36 -7.63
CA THR A 573 -17.78 -35.66 -8.96
C THR A 573 -17.76 -34.44 -9.88
N ALA A 574 -18.48 -33.35 -9.53
CA ALA A 574 -18.43 -32.12 -10.28
C ALA A 574 -18.81 -30.92 -9.41
N ILE A 575 -18.11 -29.80 -9.63
CA ILE A 575 -18.37 -28.52 -8.94
C ILE A 575 -18.39 -27.40 -9.98
N ARG A 576 -19.30 -26.43 -9.81
CA ARG A 576 -19.44 -25.33 -10.76
C ARG A 576 -19.61 -23.97 -10.10
N LEU A 577 -19.06 -22.94 -10.75
CA LEU A 577 -19.27 -21.52 -10.47
C LEU A 577 -20.33 -20.98 -11.44
N ILE A 578 -21.31 -20.26 -10.91
CA ILE A 578 -22.33 -19.56 -11.66
C ILE A 578 -22.26 -18.07 -11.32
N PRO A 579 -21.76 -17.20 -12.22
CA PRO A 579 -21.90 -15.75 -12.09
C PRO A 579 -23.39 -15.37 -12.13
N LEU A 580 -23.89 -14.64 -11.11
CA LEU A 580 -25.30 -14.23 -11.05
C LEU A 580 -25.49 -12.72 -11.32
N GLY A 581 -24.42 -11.91 -11.15
CA GLY A 581 -24.49 -10.48 -11.42
C GLY A 581 -23.18 -9.75 -11.15
N THR A 582 -23.03 -8.61 -11.79
CA THR A 582 -21.91 -7.70 -11.63
C THR A 582 -22.38 -6.35 -11.12
N TYR A 583 -21.46 -5.38 -10.89
CA TYR A 583 -21.81 -4.00 -10.55
C TYR A 583 -22.29 -3.16 -11.74
N PHE A 584 -22.50 -3.81 -12.88
CA PHE A 584 -23.03 -3.16 -14.06
C PHE A 584 -24.49 -2.73 -13.85
N SER A 585 -24.82 -1.45 -14.09
CA SER A 585 -26.20 -0.99 -13.99
C SER A 585 -27.00 -1.34 -15.24
N GLU A 586 -28.28 -1.65 -15.10
CA GLU A 586 -29.20 -1.94 -16.22
C GLU A 586 -29.28 -0.84 -17.28
N SER A 587 -29.01 0.42 -16.91
CA SER A 587 -29.01 1.56 -17.85
C SER A 587 -27.89 1.48 -18.90
N LEU A 588 -26.82 0.72 -18.65
CA LEU A 588 -25.72 0.50 -19.59
C LEU A 588 -25.85 -0.80 -20.37
N TRP A 589 -26.78 -1.67 -20.02
CA TRP A 589 -27.12 -2.90 -20.71
C TRP A 589 -27.41 -2.65 -22.21
N ASN A 590 -28.12 -1.56 -22.52
CA ASN A 590 -28.45 -1.17 -23.89
C ASN A 590 -27.25 -0.72 -24.74
N THR A 591 -26.11 -0.42 -24.14
CA THR A 591 -24.92 0.10 -24.82
C THR A 591 -23.90 -1.00 -25.14
N TYR A 592 -23.80 -2.05 -24.31
CA TYR A 592 -22.76 -3.09 -24.40
C TYR A 592 -23.28 -4.53 -24.52
N GLY A 593 -24.59 -4.74 -24.52
CA GLY A 593 -25.25 -5.98 -25.00
C GLY A 593 -25.21 -7.18 -24.07
N SER A 594 -24.44 -7.23 -22.97
CA SER A 594 -24.46 -8.34 -22.00
C SER A 594 -23.71 -8.01 -20.69
N ALA A 595 -24.23 -8.48 -19.56
CA ALA A 595 -23.50 -8.48 -18.30
C ALA A 595 -22.49 -9.62 -18.31
N GLN A 596 -21.22 -9.27 -18.46
CA GLN A 596 -20.11 -10.21 -18.38
C GLN A 596 -19.30 -9.98 -17.12
N ALA A 597 -18.98 -11.05 -16.42
CA ALA A 597 -18.03 -11.06 -15.32
C ALA A 597 -16.63 -11.38 -15.86
N HIS A 598 -15.63 -10.62 -15.45
CA HIS A 598 -14.24 -10.88 -15.76
C HIS A 598 -13.57 -11.60 -14.59
N ILE A 599 -13.04 -12.81 -14.85
CA ILE A 599 -12.51 -13.72 -13.82
C ILE A 599 -11.11 -14.16 -14.23
N PHE A 600 -10.13 -13.99 -13.35
CA PHE A 600 -8.75 -14.40 -13.61
C PHE A 600 -8.47 -15.82 -13.17
N SER A 601 -9.11 -16.29 -12.11
CA SER A 601 -8.89 -17.65 -11.58
C SER A 601 -10.14 -18.14 -10.89
N PHE A 602 -10.46 -19.41 -11.11
CA PHE A 602 -11.39 -20.19 -10.29
C PHE A 602 -10.75 -21.55 -10.04
N GLU A 603 -10.42 -21.84 -8.79
CA GLU A 603 -9.76 -23.07 -8.39
C GLU A 603 -10.48 -23.72 -7.22
N VAL A 604 -10.38 -25.04 -7.18
CA VAL A 604 -10.87 -25.89 -6.09
C VAL A 604 -9.73 -26.76 -5.55
N ARG A 605 -9.81 -27.09 -4.27
CA ARG A 605 -8.76 -27.83 -3.56
C ARG A 605 -9.31 -28.89 -2.64
#